data_25e7d6268e186f657909fb09332d695a
#
_entry.id   25e7d6268e186f657909fb09332d695a
#
_cell.length_a   1.000
_cell.length_b   1.000
_cell.length_c   1.000
_cell.angle_alpha   90.00
_cell.angle_beta   90.00
_cell.angle_gamma   90.00
#
_symmetry.space_group_name_H-M   'P 1'
#
loop_
_entity.id
_entity.type
_entity.pdbx_description
1 polymer ?
#
loop_
_entity_poly.entity_id
_entity_poly.type
_entity_poly.pdbx_seq_one_letter_code
_entity_poly.pdbx_strand_id
1 'polypeptide(L)'
;MSVSTAEARAQATKWEILDNSFLVEESFNQEAGVVQTIFTWTRHRLGGWEASFTQEWPAPNLTHQFSYTIPFSNSDGVGGLNDVLLNYRYQLLVESERRPAVSPRVSVILPSGRAADGLGSGVLGVQVNVPASKQFGDLYIHANAGWTWLPDVDSTPHVGGSGIWRMTPMFNVFLEAVAEIDQLLTVSPGFRRGWNLGEHQLVIGAAAPVTRAGSVTDVAFLTYFSYELPFRR
;
A
#
# COMPACT_ATOMS: atom_id res chain seq x y z
N MET A 1 15.91 27.22 16.50
CA MET A 1 15.32 25.85 16.57
C MET A 1 14.82 25.54 15.17
N SER A 2 15.51 24.71 14.40
CA SER A 2 15.05 24.26 13.09
C SER A 2 13.99 23.18 13.34
N VAL A 3 12.74 23.46 13.03
CA VAL A 3 11.68 22.44 12.95
C VAL A 3 12.16 21.42 11.93
N SER A 4 12.17 20.14 12.29
CA SER A 4 12.55 19.07 11.38
C SER A 4 11.58 19.10 10.18
N THR A 5 12.09 18.83 8.98
CA THR A 5 11.24 18.77 7.76
C THR A 5 10.11 17.75 7.89
N ALA A 6 10.28 16.70 8.69
CA ALA A 6 9.25 15.74 9.03
C ALA A 6 8.13 16.33 9.91
N GLU A 7 8.49 17.17 10.91
CA GLU A 7 7.50 17.87 11.75
C GLU A 7 6.76 18.97 10.98
N ALA A 8 7.44 19.67 10.07
CA ALA A 8 6.79 20.67 9.20
C ALA A 8 5.81 19.99 8.23
N ARG A 9 6.11 18.78 7.76
CA ARG A 9 5.22 18.01 6.90
C ARG A 9 4.02 17.45 7.69
N ALA A 10 4.22 16.94 8.91
CA ALA A 10 3.16 16.51 9.80
C ALA A 10 2.15 17.63 10.16
N GLN A 11 2.58 18.88 10.21
CA GLN A 11 1.69 20.03 10.40
C GLN A 11 0.98 20.50 9.12
N ALA A 12 1.58 20.29 7.94
CA ALA A 12 0.97 20.64 6.65
C ALA A 12 -0.13 19.64 6.22
N THR A 13 -0.09 18.43 6.73
CA THR A 13 -0.83 17.26 6.21
C THR A 13 -2.31 17.19 6.57
N LYS A 14 -2.79 17.94 7.55
CA LYS A 14 -4.24 17.95 7.91
C LYS A 14 -5.19 18.38 6.78
N TRP A 15 -4.68 18.86 5.65
CA TRP A 15 -5.48 19.41 4.56
C TRP A 15 -5.28 18.70 3.22
N GLU A 16 -4.42 17.68 3.18
CA GLU A 16 -4.07 16.95 1.96
C GLU A 16 -4.21 15.44 2.19
N ILE A 17 -4.49 14.71 1.11
CA ILE A 17 -4.39 13.24 1.14
C ILE A 17 -2.92 12.88 0.91
N LEU A 18 -2.29 12.31 1.93
CA LEU A 18 -0.95 11.72 1.86
C LEU A 18 -1.04 10.23 2.15
N ASP A 19 -1.72 9.53 1.31
CA ASP A 19 -2.02 8.11 1.48
C ASP A 19 -1.31 7.31 0.38
N ASN A 20 -1.05 6.03 0.61
CA ASN A 20 -0.54 5.13 -0.42
C ASN A 20 -1.38 5.22 -1.70
N SER A 21 -0.80 4.95 -2.86
CA SER A 21 -1.61 4.49 -3.97
C SER A 21 -2.23 3.14 -3.59
N PHE A 22 -3.08 2.55 -4.45
CA PHE A 22 -3.79 1.34 -4.03
C PHE A 22 -2.96 0.07 -4.19
N LEU A 23 -2.02 0.05 -5.16
CA LEU A 23 -1.15 -1.09 -5.47
C LEU A 23 0.33 -0.79 -5.20
N VAL A 24 0.73 0.48 -5.16
CA VAL A 24 2.11 0.92 -5.01
C VAL A 24 2.27 1.64 -3.68
N GLU A 25 3.21 1.21 -2.87
CA GLU A 25 3.48 1.84 -1.57
C GLU A 25 4.21 3.18 -1.74
N GLU A 26 3.84 4.13 -0.89
CA GLU A 26 4.62 5.34 -0.68
C GLU A 26 5.79 5.08 0.30
N SER A 27 6.76 5.99 0.33
CA SER A 27 7.91 5.90 1.24
C SER A 27 7.84 6.89 2.41
N PHE A 28 6.64 7.26 2.84
CA PHE A 28 6.43 8.10 4.01
C PHE A 28 5.85 7.25 5.13
N ASN A 29 6.44 7.34 6.34
CA ASN A 29 5.88 6.69 7.51
C ASN A 29 4.68 7.47 8.03
N GLN A 30 3.80 6.77 8.74
CA GLN A 30 2.62 7.35 9.39
C GLN A 30 2.99 8.46 10.37
N GLU A 31 2.12 9.44 10.51
CA GLU A 31 2.28 10.60 11.39
C GLU A 31 2.33 10.22 12.88
N ALA A 32 2.95 11.11 13.67
CA ALA A 32 3.04 10.92 15.11
C ALA A 32 1.67 10.87 15.77
N GLY A 33 1.43 9.80 16.53
CA GLY A 33 0.18 9.65 17.30
C GLY A 33 -1.04 9.34 16.45
N VAL A 34 -0.87 8.87 15.23
CA VAL A 34 -1.95 8.47 14.32
C VAL A 34 -1.87 6.98 14.02
N VAL A 35 -2.99 6.29 14.10
CA VAL A 35 -3.19 4.94 13.55
C VAL A 35 -3.99 5.08 12.26
N GLN A 36 -3.44 4.56 11.17
CA GLN A 36 -4.15 4.47 9.91
C GLN A 36 -4.75 3.07 9.75
N THR A 37 -6.00 3.01 9.39
CA THR A 37 -6.72 1.78 9.07
C THR A 37 -7.08 1.82 7.60
N ILE A 38 -6.65 0.82 6.83
CA ILE A 38 -6.86 0.71 5.40
C ILE A 38 -7.69 -0.55 5.13
N PHE A 39 -8.69 -0.43 4.29
CA PHE A 39 -9.45 -1.55 3.75
C PHE A 39 -9.51 -1.45 2.23
N THR A 40 -9.18 -2.55 1.56
CA THR A 40 -9.34 -2.69 0.12
C THR A 40 -10.27 -3.85 -0.21
N TRP A 41 -11.01 -3.73 -1.30
CA TRP A 41 -11.79 -4.82 -1.85
C TRP A 41 -11.73 -4.75 -3.38
N THR A 42 -11.43 -5.90 -4.00
CA THR A 42 -11.29 -6.03 -5.46
C THR A 42 -12.19 -7.13 -5.98
N ARG A 43 -13.01 -6.83 -6.97
CA ARG A 43 -13.85 -7.79 -7.66
C ARG A 43 -13.30 -8.04 -9.07
N HIS A 44 -12.97 -9.26 -9.37
CA HIS A 44 -12.45 -9.70 -10.67
C HIS A 44 -13.58 -10.04 -11.64
N ARG A 45 -13.44 -9.63 -12.90
CA ARG A 45 -14.41 -9.93 -13.95
C ARG A 45 -14.44 -11.43 -14.28
N LEU A 46 -13.29 -12.08 -14.26
CA LEU A 46 -13.17 -13.52 -14.51
C LEU A 46 -13.68 -14.38 -13.34
N GLY A 47 -13.97 -13.81 -12.21
CA GLY A 47 -14.50 -14.47 -11.02
C GLY A 47 -13.67 -14.19 -9.78
N GLY A 48 -14.26 -14.43 -8.62
CA GLY A 48 -13.60 -14.20 -7.33
C GLY A 48 -13.54 -12.74 -6.89
N TRP A 49 -13.05 -12.54 -5.67
CA TRP A 49 -12.77 -11.25 -5.07
C TRP A 49 -11.63 -11.38 -4.07
N GLU A 50 -10.98 -10.28 -3.81
CA GLU A 50 -9.93 -10.12 -2.80
C GLU A 50 -10.27 -8.94 -1.90
N ALA A 51 -9.86 -9.02 -0.65
CA ALA A 51 -9.95 -7.92 0.29
C ALA A 51 -8.73 -7.92 1.20
N SER A 52 -8.37 -6.76 1.73
CA SER A 52 -7.35 -6.66 2.76
C SER A 52 -7.76 -5.66 3.84
N PHE A 53 -7.37 -5.95 5.06
CA PHE A 53 -7.43 -5.04 6.20
C PHE A 53 -6.01 -4.80 6.68
N THR A 54 -5.58 -3.54 6.71
CA THR A 54 -4.25 -3.14 7.18
C THR A 54 -4.40 -2.10 8.27
N GLN A 55 -3.60 -2.22 9.33
CA GLN A 55 -3.41 -1.17 10.31
C GLN A 55 -1.94 -0.81 10.40
N GLU A 56 -1.67 0.51 10.42
CA GLU A 56 -0.33 1.09 10.43
C GLU A 56 -0.19 2.10 11.55
N TRP A 57 0.96 2.13 12.21
CA TRP A 57 1.29 3.12 13.24
C TRP A 57 2.80 3.35 13.35
N PRO A 58 3.22 4.59 13.70
CA PRO A 58 4.61 4.88 13.96
C PRO A 58 5.01 4.30 15.31
N ALA A 59 6.13 3.59 15.40
CA ALA A 59 6.69 3.08 16.65
C ALA A 59 8.14 2.64 16.49
N PRO A 60 9.07 3.00 17.39
CA PRO A 60 8.86 3.84 18.58
C PRO A 60 8.83 5.34 18.28
N ASN A 61 9.09 5.75 17.04
CA ASN A 61 9.09 7.14 16.56
C ASN A 61 8.78 7.19 15.06
N LEU A 62 8.79 8.37 14.46
CA LEU A 62 8.45 8.60 13.04
C LEU A 62 9.39 7.94 12.02
N THR A 63 10.59 7.53 12.46
CA THR A 63 11.55 6.83 11.59
C THR A 63 11.17 5.37 11.38
N HIS A 64 10.32 4.83 12.26
CA HIS A 64 9.90 3.43 12.27
C HIS A 64 8.39 3.34 12.13
N GLN A 65 7.93 2.35 11.38
CA GLN A 65 6.51 2.03 11.26
C GLN A 65 6.31 0.53 11.37
N PHE A 66 5.36 0.15 12.20
CA PHE A 66 4.82 -1.21 12.22
C PHE A 66 3.45 -1.22 11.56
N SER A 67 3.16 -2.33 10.89
CA SER A 67 1.81 -2.60 10.40
C SER A 67 1.56 -4.10 10.34
N TYR A 68 0.30 -4.48 10.25
CA TYR A 68 -0.10 -5.82 9.86
C TYR A 68 -1.14 -5.73 8.77
N THR A 69 -1.15 -6.74 7.90
CA THR A 69 -2.14 -6.88 6.84
C THR A 69 -2.80 -8.24 6.95
N ILE A 70 -4.11 -8.24 6.96
CA ILE A 70 -4.97 -9.44 6.99
C ILE A 70 -5.67 -9.53 5.65
N PRO A 71 -5.18 -10.38 4.70
CA PRO A 71 -5.80 -10.54 3.41
C PRO A 71 -6.86 -11.63 3.44
N PHE A 72 -7.89 -11.46 2.61
CA PHE A 72 -8.96 -12.40 2.38
C PHE A 72 -9.16 -12.57 0.88
N SER A 73 -9.59 -13.74 0.44
CA SER A 73 -9.99 -13.96 -0.94
C SER A 73 -11.13 -14.96 -1.04
N ASN A 74 -11.78 -14.96 -2.19
CA ASN A 74 -12.72 -16.00 -2.59
C ASN A 74 -12.57 -16.24 -4.10
N SER A 75 -12.35 -17.49 -4.50
CA SER A 75 -12.36 -17.94 -5.87
C SER A 75 -13.09 -19.26 -5.96
N ASP A 76 -13.96 -19.41 -6.98
CA ASP A 76 -14.71 -20.65 -7.25
C ASP A 76 -15.52 -21.19 -6.05
N GLY A 77 -16.00 -20.27 -5.20
CA GLY A 77 -16.79 -20.62 -4.01
C GLY A 77 -15.95 -21.01 -2.79
N VAL A 78 -14.63 -21.10 -2.92
CA VAL A 78 -13.70 -21.29 -1.80
C VAL A 78 -13.21 -19.94 -1.33
N GLY A 79 -13.46 -19.61 -0.07
CA GLY A 79 -13.06 -18.32 0.47
C GLY A 79 -12.65 -18.37 1.93
N GLY A 80 -11.84 -17.39 2.32
CA GLY A 80 -11.36 -17.28 3.69
C GLY A 80 -10.18 -16.35 3.86
N LEU A 81 -9.52 -16.50 5.00
CA LEU A 81 -8.30 -15.81 5.37
C LEU A 81 -7.12 -16.36 4.56
N ASN A 82 -6.30 -15.46 4.04
CA ASN A 82 -4.99 -15.78 3.45
C ASN A 82 -3.87 -15.61 4.48
N ASP A 83 -2.62 -15.65 4.01
CA ASP A 83 -1.46 -15.50 4.89
C ASP A 83 -1.32 -14.06 5.39
N VAL A 84 -1.31 -13.89 6.71
CA VAL A 84 -1.17 -12.59 7.38
C VAL A 84 0.25 -12.09 7.27
N LEU A 85 0.43 -10.79 7.01
CA LEU A 85 1.73 -10.14 6.97
C LEU A 85 1.94 -9.28 8.21
N LEU A 86 3.11 -9.42 8.82
CA LEU A 86 3.62 -8.50 9.84
C LEU A 86 4.74 -7.68 9.22
N ASN A 87 4.56 -6.37 9.18
CA ASN A 87 5.42 -5.46 8.44
C ASN A 87 6.20 -4.54 9.37
N TYR A 88 7.45 -4.30 9.02
CA TYR A 88 8.29 -3.27 9.61
C TYR A 88 8.92 -2.43 8.52
N ARG A 89 8.78 -1.10 8.59
CA ARG A 89 9.33 -0.13 7.65
C ARG A 89 10.22 0.87 8.37
N TYR A 90 11.35 1.19 7.76
CA TYR A 90 12.33 2.13 8.27
C TYR A 90 12.51 3.30 7.31
N GLN A 91 12.31 4.55 7.77
CA GLN A 91 12.55 5.76 6.98
C GLN A 91 14.05 5.99 6.82
N LEU A 92 14.64 5.41 5.76
CA LEU A 92 16.07 5.49 5.48
C LEU A 92 16.48 6.88 4.99
N LEU A 93 15.71 7.46 4.06
CA LEU A 93 15.90 8.79 3.52
C LEU A 93 14.60 9.58 3.60
N VAL A 94 14.67 10.79 4.13
CA VAL A 94 13.60 11.77 4.07
C VAL A 94 13.71 12.55 2.77
N GLU A 95 12.58 12.84 2.13
CA GLU A 95 12.54 13.65 0.92
C GLU A 95 13.18 15.04 1.13
N SER A 96 13.89 15.49 0.11
CA SER A 96 14.41 16.85 0.00
C SER A 96 14.30 17.34 -1.44
N GLU A 97 14.62 18.57 -1.74
CA GLU A 97 14.61 19.11 -3.11
C GLU A 97 15.39 18.22 -4.11
N ARG A 98 16.50 17.63 -3.67
CA ARG A 98 17.45 16.90 -4.54
C ARG A 98 17.34 15.38 -4.48
N ARG A 99 16.62 14.82 -3.51
CA ARG A 99 16.55 13.36 -3.31
C ARG A 99 15.14 12.90 -2.96
N PRO A 100 14.73 11.69 -3.36
CA PRO A 100 13.46 11.09 -2.94
C PRO A 100 13.52 10.69 -1.46
N ALA A 101 12.34 10.49 -0.86
CA ALA A 101 12.20 9.67 0.32
C ALA A 101 12.42 8.20 -0.06
N VAL A 102 12.98 7.40 0.86
CA VAL A 102 13.17 5.95 0.70
C VAL A 102 12.91 5.27 2.04
N SER A 103 12.08 4.22 2.05
CA SER A 103 11.70 3.51 3.28
C SER A 103 11.63 1.99 3.07
N PRO A 104 12.76 1.27 3.15
CA PRO A 104 12.74 -0.18 3.08
C PRO A 104 11.75 -0.81 4.07
N ARG A 105 10.99 -1.80 3.61
CA ARG A 105 10.06 -2.61 4.40
C ARG A 105 10.45 -4.08 4.35
N VAL A 106 10.37 -4.74 5.49
CA VAL A 106 10.45 -6.19 5.62
C VAL A 106 9.14 -6.69 6.17
N SER A 107 8.61 -7.76 5.58
CA SER A 107 7.40 -8.43 6.02
C SER A 107 7.68 -9.89 6.33
N VAL A 108 7.12 -10.36 7.44
CA VAL A 108 7.03 -11.79 7.74
C VAL A 108 5.64 -12.25 7.29
N ILE A 109 5.59 -13.26 6.42
CA ILE A 109 4.37 -13.88 5.91
C ILE A 109 4.08 -15.09 6.79
N LEU A 110 3.01 -15.03 7.57
CA LEU A 110 2.59 -16.09 8.48
C LEU A 110 1.70 -17.08 7.73
N PRO A 111 1.92 -18.42 7.87
CA PRO A 111 1.11 -19.43 7.21
C PRO A 111 -0.27 -19.59 7.91
N SER A 112 -1.07 -18.53 7.92
CA SER A 112 -2.36 -18.46 8.59
C SER A 112 -3.53 -18.86 7.70
N GLY A 113 -3.34 -18.84 6.38
CA GLY A 113 -4.31 -19.27 5.41
C GLY A 113 -4.40 -20.80 5.32
N ARG A 114 -5.47 -21.31 4.70
CA ARG A 114 -5.64 -22.75 4.46
C ARG A 114 -5.01 -23.13 3.12
N ALA A 115 -3.74 -23.52 3.13
CA ALA A 115 -3.00 -23.88 1.91
C ALA A 115 -3.69 -24.99 1.09
N ALA A 116 -4.35 -25.96 1.74
CA ALA A 116 -5.11 -27.02 1.06
C ALA A 116 -6.27 -26.49 0.21
N ASP A 117 -6.77 -25.30 0.53
CA ASP A 117 -7.85 -24.62 -0.19
C ASP A 117 -7.32 -23.52 -1.14
N GLY A 118 -6.00 -23.38 -1.29
CA GLY A 118 -5.36 -22.33 -2.07
C GLY A 118 -5.40 -20.94 -1.40
N LEU A 119 -5.69 -20.88 -0.09
CA LEU A 119 -5.78 -19.67 0.71
C LEU A 119 -4.50 -19.43 1.52
N GLY A 120 -3.36 -19.43 0.86
CA GLY A 120 -2.07 -19.21 1.50
C GLY A 120 -1.02 -20.22 1.08
N SER A 121 0.23 -19.97 1.49
CA SER A 121 1.39 -20.77 1.12
C SER A 121 1.59 -22.03 1.98
N GLY A 122 1.04 -22.01 3.22
CA GLY A 122 1.28 -23.06 4.21
C GLY A 122 2.68 -23.05 4.82
N VAL A 123 3.54 -22.10 4.45
CA VAL A 123 4.92 -21.97 4.92
C VAL A 123 5.21 -20.54 5.37
N LEU A 124 6.16 -20.41 6.29
CA LEU A 124 6.63 -19.08 6.71
C LEU A 124 7.44 -18.45 5.58
N GLY A 125 7.08 -17.23 5.21
CA GLY A 125 7.76 -16.49 4.15
C GLY A 125 8.31 -15.13 4.60
N VAL A 126 9.10 -14.53 3.72
CA VAL A 126 9.63 -13.16 3.91
C VAL A 126 9.44 -12.38 2.61
N GLN A 127 9.01 -11.13 2.75
CA GLN A 127 8.97 -10.18 1.64
C GLN A 127 9.80 -8.94 2.01
N VAL A 128 10.56 -8.45 1.05
CA VAL A 128 11.25 -7.16 1.15
C VAL A 128 10.71 -6.25 0.07
N ASN A 129 10.42 -5.00 0.40
CA ASN A 129 10.03 -3.96 -0.55
C ASN A 129 10.80 -2.67 -0.25
N VAL A 130 11.22 -1.96 -1.28
CA VAL A 130 11.95 -0.69 -1.17
C VAL A 130 11.15 0.38 -1.90
N PRO A 131 10.19 1.04 -1.25
CA PRO A 131 9.50 2.18 -1.80
C PRO A 131 10.40 3.42 -1.83
N ALA A 132 10.27 4.17 -2.93
CA ALA A 132 10.85 5.49 -3.12
C ALA A 132 9.76 6.46 -3.58
N SER A 133 9.73 7.67 -3.01
CA SER A 133 8.71 8.67 -3.31
C SER A 133 9.30 10.05 -3.53
N LYS A 134 8.77 10.77 -4.53
CA LYS A 134 9.18 12.14 -4.84
C LYS A 134 8.00 12.98 -5.27
N GLN A 135 7.91 14.18 -4.68
CA GLN A 135 6.91 15.19 -5.05
C GLN A 135 7.50 16.22 -6.04
N PHE A 136 6.72 16.53 -7.08
CA PHE A 136 7.01 17.56 -8.07
C PHE A 136 5.79 18.48 -8.20
N GLY A 137 5.68 19.50 -7.34
CA GLY A 137 4.48 20.32 -7.27
C GLY A 137 3.25 19.49 -6.90
N ASP A 138 2.26 19.44 -7.79
CA ASP A 138 1.05 18.64 -7.58
C ASP A 138 1.12 17.20 -8.06
N LEU A 139 2.29 16.76 -8.53
CA LEU A 139 2.53 15.39 -8.97
C LEU A 139 3.37 14.65 -7.93
N TYR A 140 2.86 13.52 -7.42
CA TYR A 140 3.61 12.55 -6.62
C TYR A 140 3.99 11.36 -7.49
N ILE A 141 5.25 10.95 -7.43
CA ILE A 141 5.76 9.75 -8.08
C ILE A 141 6.20 8.78 -6.99
N HIS A 142 5.71 7.54 -7.05
CA HIS A 142 6.18 6.44 -6.22
C HIS A 142 6.76 5.35 -7.11
N ALA A 143 7.79 4.68 -6.62
CA ALA A 143 8.39 3.51 -7.24
C ALA A 143 8.68 2.47 -6.17
N ASN A 144 8.43 1.21 -6.47
CA ASN A 144 8.69 0.08 -5.60
C ASN A 144 9.55 -0.95 -6.32
N ALA A 145 10.45 -1.58 -5.60
CA ALA A 145 11.14 -2.78 -6.03
C ALA A 145 11.26 -3.73 -4.84
N GLY A 146 10.94 -4.99 -5.04
CA GLY A 146 10.91 -5.94 -3.94
C GLY A 146 11.02 -7.39 -4.39
N TRP A 147 11.01 -8.25 -3.40
CA TRP A 147 11.19 -9.68 -3.56
C TRP A 147 10.41 -10.44 -2.49
N THR A 148 9.67 -11.45 -2.90
CA THR A 148 9.00 -12.39 -2.00
C THR A 148 9.72 -13.72 -2.06
N TRP A 149 10.10 -14.25 -0.90
CA TRP A 149 10.70 -15.54 -0.73
C TRP A 149 9.81 -16.43 0.13
N LEU A 150 9.49 -17.62 -0.39
CA LEU A 150 8.77 -18.68 0.28
C LEU A 150 9.60 -19.96 0.16
N PRO A 151 9.79 -20.76 1.23
CA PRO A 151 10.42 -22.07 1.13
C PRO A 151 9.70 -22.95 0.11
N ASP A 152 10.48 -23.69 -0.69
CA ASP A 152 9.99 -24.65 -1.69
C ASP A 152 9.09 -24.04 -2.81
N VAL A 153 9.08 -22.71 -2.95
CA VAL A 153 8.39 -21.98 -4.01
C VAL A 153 9.38 -21.04 -4.69
N ASP A 154 9.24 -20.88 -6.00
CA ASP A 154 10.07 -19.91 -6.74
C ASP A 154 9.90 -18.51 -6.20
N SER A 155 11.02 -17.85 -5.94
CA SER A 155 11.03 -16.49 -5.42
C SER A 155 10.51 -15.50 -6.47
N THR A 156 9.64 -14.58 -6.07
CA THR A 156 8.99 -13.65 -6.99
C THR A 156 9.53 -12.24 -6.81
N PRO A 157 10.32 -11.73 -7.77
CA PRO A 157 10.67 -10.31 -7.82
C PRO A 157 9.48 -9.49 -8.32
N HIS A 158 9.25 -8.33 -7.71
CA HIS A 158 8.20 -7.41 -8.13
C HIS A 158 8.72 -5.97 -8.23
N VAL A 159 8.12 -5.22 -9.14
CA VAL A 159 8.37 -3.79 -9.32
C VAL A 159 7.04 -3.07 -9.48
N GLY A 160 7.00 -1.82 -9.08
CA GLY A 160 5.80 -0.99 -9.24
C GLY A 160 6.16 0.48 -9.40
N GLY A 161 5.26 1.21 -10.01
CA GLY A 161 5.33 2.66 -10.11
C GLY A 161 3.95 3.28 -10.13
N SER A 162 3.82 4.47 -9.57
CA SER A 162 2.59 5.27 -9.66
C SER A 162 2.88 6.75 -9.86
N GLY A 163 1.99 7.40 -10.61
CA GLY A 163 1.91 8.84 -10.71
C GLY A 163 0.56 9.30 -10.18
N ILE A 164 0.57 10.10 -9.11
CA ILE A 164 -0.62 10.65 -8.47
C ILE A 164 -0.67 12.14 -8.74
N TRP A 165 -1.69 12.60 -9.43
CA TRP A 165 -1.93 14.01 -9.64
C TRP A 165 -2.97 14.52 -8.64
N ARG A 166 -2.57 15.49 -7.83
CA ARG A 166 -3.40 16.21 -6.89
C ARG A 166 -4.20 17.29 -7.62
N MET A 167 -5.42 16.95 -8.02
CA MET A 167 -6.34 17.90 -8.66
C MET A 167 -6.82 19.00 -7.70
N THR A 168 -7.02 18.59 -6.44
CA THR A 168 -7.23 19.47 -5.28
C THR A 168 -6.57 18.80 -4.06
N PRO A 169 -6.37 19.49 -2.94
CA PRO A 169 -5.81 18.87 -1.73
C PRO A 169 -6.55 17.60 -1.27
N MET A 170 -7.86 17.52 -1.54
CA MET A 170 -8.72 16.41 -1.12
C MET A 170 -9.27 15.57 -2.28
N PHE A 171 -8.71 15.70 -3.49
CA PHE A 171 -9.09 14.86 -4.65
C PHE A 171 -7.90 14.61 -5.55
N ASN A 172 -7.54 13.36 -5.69
CA ASN A 172 -6.43 12.90 -6.52
C ASN A 172 -6.91 11.93 -7.60
N VAL A 173 -6.25 11.99 -8.76
CA VAL A 173 -6.33 10.95 -9.80
C VAL A 173 -4.95 10.33 -9.96
N PHE A 174 -4.88 9.06 -10.33
CA PHE A 174 -3.60 8.38 -10.45
C PHE A 174 -3.62 7.26 -11.49
N LEU A 175 -2.43 6.90 -11.91
CA LEU A 175 -2.16 5.72 -12.70
C LEU A 175 -1.05 4.93 -11.99
N GLU A 176 -1.28 3.63 -11.81
CA GLU A 176 -0.34 2.69 -11.23
C GLU A 176 -0.01 1.60 -12.23
N ALA A 177 1.21 1.08 -12.14
CA ALA A 177 1.60 -0.13 -12.81
C ALA A 177 2.43 -0.99 -11.85
N VAL A 178 2.08 -2.26 -11.71
CA VAL A 178 2.84 -3.24 -10.92
C VAL A 178 3.08 -4.48 -11.76
N ALA A 179 4.24 -5.07 -11.61
CA ALA A 179 4.61 -6.31 -12.29
C ALA A 179 5.26 -7.28 -11.30
N GLU A 180 4.85 -8.53 -11.36
CA GLU A 180 5.64 -9.67 -10.90
C GLU A 180 6.40 -10.18 -12.11
N ILE A 181 7.73 -10.17 -12.01
CA ILE A 181 8.61 -10.45 -13.16
C ILE A 181 8.30 -11.84 -13.72
N ASP A 182 8.10 -11.92 -15.05
CA ASP A 182 7.75 -13.13 -15.79
C ASP A 182 6.38 -13.76 -15.45
N GLN A 183 5.56 -13.14 -14.60
CA GLN A 183 4.27 -13.69 -14.20
C GLN A 183 3.09 -12.82 -14.62
N LEU A 184 3.04 -11.56 -14.17
CA LEU A 184 1.92 -10.67 -14.45
C LEU A 184 2.33 -9.20 -14.55
N LEU A 185 1.51 -8.43 -15.27
CA LEU A 185 1.54 -6.98 -15.31
C LEU A 185 0.13 -6.46 -15.05
N THR A 186 -0.02 -5.55 -14.09
CA THR A 186 -1.26 -4.85 -13.80
C THR A 186 -1.07 -3.36 -14.04
N VAL A 187 -2.00 -2.75 -14.77
CA VAL A 187 -2.11 -1.28 -14.90
C VAL A 187 -3.45 -0.86 -14.34
N SER A 188 -3.45 0.15 -13.45
CA SER A 188 -4.60 0.52 -12.65
C SER A 188 -4.80 2.03 -12.65
N PRO A 189 -5.70 2.59 -13.48
CA PRO A 189 -6.18 3.95 -13.31
C PRO A 189 -7.14 4.04 -12.13
N GLY A 190 -7.03 5.11 -11.35
CA GLY A 190 -7.88 5.30 -10.18
C GLY A 190 -8.03 6.75 -9.77
N PHE A 191 -8.88 6.95 -8.78
CA PHE A 191 -9.08 8.23 -8.11
C PHE A 191 -9.41 8.01 -6.63
N ARG A 192 -9.19 9.04 -5.83
CA ARG A 192 -9.57 9.06 -4.42
C ARG A 192 -10.00 10.45 -3.98
N ARG A 193 -10.87 10.49 -2.99
CA ARG A 193 -11.31 11.70 -2.32
C ARG A 193 -11.19 11.55 -0.82
N GLY A 194 -10.74 12.61 -0.16
CA GLY A 194 -10.62 12.70 1.29
C GLY A 194 -11.61 13.68 1.90
N TRP A 195 -11.86 13.49 3.20
CA TRP A 195 -12.60 14.40 4.06
C TRP A 195 -11.89 14.50 5.41
N ASN A 196 -11.66 15.73 5.87
CA ASN A 196 -11.17 15.97 7.22
C ASN A 196 -12.37 16.10 8.17
N LEU A 197 -12.44 15.24 9.17
CA LEU A 197 -13.50 15.16 10.17
C LEU A 197 -12.92 15.52 11.55
N GLY A 198 -12.65 16.82 11.75
CA GLY A 198 -11.89 17.30 12.90
C GLY A 198 -10.42 16.91 12.79
N GLU A 199 -9.94 16.10 13.73
CA GLU A 199 -8.55 15.57 13.73
C GLU A 199 -8.42 14.24 12.95
N HIS A 200 -9.54 13.68 12.46
CA HIS A 200 -9.56 12.45 11.67
C HIS A 200 -9.54 12.75 10.18
N GLN A 201 -9.01 11.83 9.40
CA GLN A 201 -9.14 11.87 7.94
C GLN A 201 -9.79 10.58 7.44
N LEU A 202 -10.75 10.75 6.54
CA LEU A 202 -11.39 9.67 5.81
C LEU A 202 -11.01 9.81 4.33
N VAL A 203 -10.52 8.74 3.72
CA VAL A 203 -10.26 8.68 2.27
C VAL A 203 -11.03 7.52 1.67
N ILE A 204 -11.72 7.78 0.57
CA ILE A 204 -12.42 6.76 -0.22
C ILE A 204 -11.94 6.89 -1.66
N GLY A 205 -11.72 5.76 -2.32
CA GLY A 205 -11.32 5.74 -3.70
C GLY A 205 -11.76 4.49 -4.44
N ALA A 206 -11.58 4.53 -5.76
CA ALA A 206 -11.83 3.41 -6.64
C ALA A 206 -10.81 3.38 -7.77
N ALA A 207 -10.55 2.18 -8.29
CA ALA A 207 -9.68 1.97 -9.43
C ALA A 207 -10.21 0.83 -10.32
N ALA A 208 -9.68 0.77 -11.54
CA ALA A 208 -10.00 -0.27 -12.51
C ALA A 208 -8.72 -1.02 -12.93
N PRO A 209 -8.19 -1.94 -12.10
CA PRO A 209 -7.03 -2.74 -12.46
C PRO A 209 -7.28 -3.59 -13.69
N VAL A 210 -6.35 -3.56 -14.63
CA VAL A 210 -6.29 -4.44 -15.80
C VAL A 210 -5.02 -5.27 -15.67
N THR A 211 -5.17 -6.56 -15.42
CA THR A 211 -4.07 -7.50 -15.21
C THR A 211 -3.91 -8.42 -16.41
N ARG A 212 -2.69 -8.55 -16.89
CA ARG A 212 -2.29 -9.50 -17.91
C ARG A 212 -1.33 -10.53 -17.31
N ALA A 213 -1.70 -11.81 -17.42
CA ALA A 213 -0.88 -12.97 -17.05
C ALA A 213 -0.81 -13.92 -18.26
N GLY A 214 0.33 -13.95 -18.95
CA GLY A 214 0.49 -14.68 -20.21
C GLY A 214 -0.50 -14.21 -21.29
N SER A 215 -1.39 -15.10 -21.72
CA SER A 215 -2.46 -14.77 -22.69
C SER A 215 -3.78 -14.34 -22.06
N VAL A 216 -3.92 -14.43 -20.73
CA VAL A 216 -5.14 -14.08 -20.00
C VAL A 216 -5.10 -12.59 -19.64
N THR A 217 -6.23 -11.91 -19.85
CA THR A 217 -6.43 -10.54 -19.39
C THR A 217 -7.68 -10.49 -18.51
N ASP A 218 -7.51 -10.03 -17.29
CA ASP A 218 -8.61 -9.75 -16.38
C ASP A 218 -8.76 -8.23 -16.17
N VAL A 219 -10.01 -7.82 -15.91
CA VAL A 219 -10.35 -6.45 -15.50
C VAL A 219 -11.04 -6.55 -14.15
N ALA A 220 -10.62 -5.74 -13.21
CA ALA A 220 -11.20 -5.74 -11.88
C ALA A 220 -11.79 -4.37 -11.53
N PHE A 221 -12.60 -4.35 -10.50
CA PHE A 221 -13.04 -3.13 -9.82
C PHE A 221 -12.50 -3.16 -8.40
N LEU A 222 -11.69 -2.15 -8.05
CA LEU A 222 -11.08 -1.99 -6.74
C LEU A 222 -11.73 -0.83 -6.01
N THR A 223 -12.07 -1.03 -4.74
CA THR A 223 -12.45 0.02 -3.79
C THR A 223 -11.40 0.14 -2.71
N TYR A 224 -11.17 1.36 -2.27
CA TYR A 224 -10.23 1.73 -1.24
C TYR A 224 -10.91 2.57 -0.18
N PHE A 225 -10.65 2.28 1.06
CA PHE A 225 -11.08 3.02 2.23
C PHE A 225 -9.89 3.17 3.18
N SER A 226 -9.61 4.38 3.63
CA SER A 226 -8.62 4.66 4.66
C SER A 226 -9.20 5.59 5.71
N TYR A 227 -8.85 5.32 6.96
CA TYR A 227 -9.27 6.14 8.10
C TYR A 227 -8.12 6.35 9.06
N GLU A 228 -7.80 7.61 9.30
CA GLU A 228 -6.78 8.03 10.25
C GLU A 228 -7.42 8.38 11.59
N LEU A 229 -6.96 7.70 12.63
CA LEU A 229 -7.40 7.87 14.02
C LEU A 229 -6.26 8.41 14.87
N PRO A 230 -6.32 9.68 15.34
CA PRO A 230 -5.39 10.17 16.35
C PRO A 230 -5.56 9.44 17.68
N PHE A 231 -4.47 8.93 18.27
CA PHE A 231 -4.48 8.24 19.57
C PHE A 231 -3.67 8.95 20.67
N ARG A 232 -2.95 10.02 20.32
CA ARG A 232 -2.25 10.90 21.26
C ARG A 232 -2.46 12.35 20.84
N ARG A 233 -2.67 13.19 21.83
CA ARG A 233 -2.64 14.65 21.73
C ARG A 233 -1.29 15.20 22.17
#